data_8c44cf076c6fce4606fa9836f6f7098c
#
_entry.id   8c44cf076c6fce4606fa9836f6f7098c
#
_cell.length_a   1.000
_cell.length_b   1.000
_cell.length_c   1.000
_cell.angle_alpha   90.00
_cell.angle_beta   90.00
_cell.angle_gamma   90.00
#
_symmetry.space_group_name_H-M   'P 1'
#
loop_
_entity.id
_entity.type
_entity.pdbx_description
1 polymer ?
#
loop_
_entity_poly.entity_id
_entity_poly.type
_entity_poly.pdbx_seq_one_letter_code
_entity_poly.pdbx_strand_id
1 'polypeptide(L)'
;MQHSDGMIVISGMKTSDLKNLIQTGEGTYLEFKKTIPSAEKIAREMAAFANTSGGTLLIGVNDDKTITGVSGYFEEEYLLRKAAEENCVPPLNIRIEMVHVGDKEVMVVTVPEAEVKPVYNKGKDKRSVFIRRDDKSVMASDEVVEILKRTTSGEGATFEYGENEQVLFRYLNEYGEITVSAFARLLNATTFRASKILVNLVAAGVLKLTPRENVEYFTFSHKS
;
A
#
# COMPACT_ATOMS: atom_id res chain seq x y z
N MET A 1 -4.18 -27.04 25.52
CA MET A 1 -2.99 -26.54 24.83
C MET A 1 -2.88 -27.30 23.53
N GLN A 2 -3.44 -26.77 22.44
CA GLN A 2 -3.28 -27.33 21.11
C GLN A 2 -2.29 -26.43 20.38
N HIS A 3 -1.10 -26.95 20.11
CA HIS A 3 -0.15 -26.35 19.19
C HIS A 3 -0.75 -26.45 17.79
N SER A 4 -1.12 -25.32 17.21
CA SER A 4 -1.40 -25.24 15.77
C SER A 4 -0.07 -25.37 15.04
N ASP A 5 0.20 -26.59 14.55
CA ASP A 5 1.26 -26.84 13.57
C ASP A 5 1.10 -25.88 12.41
N GLY A 6 2.04 -24.95 12.30
CA GLY A 6 2.18 -24.09 11.13
C GLY A 6 2.51 -24.96 9.92
N MET A 7 1.49 -25.30 9.15
CA MET A 7 1.64 -26.06 7.92
C MET A 7 2.48 -25.22 6.94
N ILE A 8 3.74 -25.63 6.76
CA ILE A 8 4.59 -25.12 5.67
C ILE A 8 3.93 -25.59 4.38
N VAL A 9 3.18 -24.69 3.73
CA VAL A 9 2.66 -24.98 2.39
C VAL A 9 3.86 -24.97 1.46
N ILE A 10 4.35 -26.14 1.07
CA ILE A 10 5.36 -26.27 0.04
C ILE A 10 4.81 -25.64 -1.23
N SER A 11 5.47 -24.60 -1.68
CA SER A 11 5.08 -23.70 -2.74
C SER A 11 4.69 -24.39 -4.03
N GLY A 12 3.62 -23.90 -4.65
CA GLY A 12 3.35 -24.12 -6.08
C GLY A 12 4.24 -23.29 -7.02
N MET A 13 5.04 -22.32 -6.53
CA MET A 13 5.88 -21.48 -7.35
C MET A 13 7.12 -22.22 -7.84
N LYS A 14 7.28 -22.30 -9.16
CA LYS A 14 8.47 -22.92 -9.78
C LYS A 14 9.63 -21.95 -9.78
N THR A 15 10.87 -22.48 -9.79
CA THR A 15 12.09 -21.68 -9.91
C THR A 15 12.10 -20.80 -11.15
N SER A 16 11.51 -21.26 -12.27
CA SER A 16 11.35 -20.49 -13.49
C SER A 16 10.51 -19.24 -13.27
N ASP A 17 9.40 -19.39 -12.52
CA ASP A 17 8.44 -18.31 -12.28
C ASP A 17 9.05 -17.25 -11.36
N LEU A 18 9.78 -17.70 -10.32
CA LEU A 18 10.55 -16.80 -9.46
C LEU A 18 11.59 -16.00 -10.26
N LYS A 19 12.37 -16.67 -11.16
CA LYS A 19 13.35 -15.98 -11.99
C LYS A 19 12.70 -14.95 -12.92
N ASN A 20 11.57 -15.29 -13.53
CA ASN A 20 10.80 -14.36 -14.35
C ASN A 20 10.32 -13.17 -13.53
N LEU A 21 9.79 -13.41 -12.32
CA LEU A 21 9.35 -12.37 -11.41
C LEU A 21 10.49 -11.42 -11.02
N ILE A 22 11.67 -11.95 -10.70
CA ILE A 22 12.87 -11.13 -10.41
C ILE A 22 13.25 -10.26 -11.62
N GLN A 23 13.12 -10.78 -12.85
CA GLN A 23 13.45 -10.01 -14.06
C GLN A 23 12.54 -8.81 -14.28
N THR A 24 11.27 -8.84 -13.81
CA THR A 24 10.38 -7.67 -13.90
C THR A 24 10.92 -6.49 -13.10
N GLY A 25 11.67 -6.74 -12.02
CA GLY A 25 12.19 -5.71 -11.12
C GLY A 25 11.19 -5.23 -10.10
N GLU A 26 11.67 -4.42 -9.14
CA GLU A 26 10.83 -3.79 -8.13
C GLU A 26 9.80 -2.85 -8.75
N GLY A 27 8.69 -2.66 -8.05
CA GLY A 27 7.58 -1.83 -8.50
C GLY A 27 6.43 -1.79 -7.51
N THR A 28 5.25 -1.43 -8.00
CA THR A 28 4.05 -1.30 -7.16
C THR A 28 3.69 -2.58 -6.41
N TYR A 29 3.98 -3.75 -7.00
CA TYR A 29 3.57 -5.06 -6.48
C TYR A 29 4.73 -5.97 -6.06
N LEU A 30 5.97 -5.50 -6.20
CA LEU A 30 7.16 -6.33 -5.96
C LEU A 30 8.25 -5.51 -5.28
N GLU A 31 8.85 -6.11 -4.24
CA GLU A 31 9.96 -5.53 -3.49
C GLU A 31 11.01 -6.59 -3.19
N PHE A 32 12.29 -6.24 -3.32
CA PHE A 32 13.42 -7.12 -3.01
C PHE A 32 14.04 -6.72 -1.67
N LYS A 33 14.45 -7.71 -0.92
CA LYS A 33 15.27 -7.52 0.29
C LYS A 33 16.30 -8.62 0.38
N LYS A 34 17.57 -8.21 0.49
CA LYS A 34 18.64 -9.16 0.77
C LYS A 34 18.40 -9.89 2.09
N THR A 35 18.05 -9.13 3.14
CA THR A 35 17.74 -9.61 4.49
C THR A 35 16.74 -8.65 5.14
N ILE A 36 16.03 -9.08 6.17
CA ILE A 36 15.08 -8.22 6.88
C ILE A 36 15.83 -7.43 7.97
N PRO A 37 15.88 -6.09 7.88
CA PRO A 37 16.64 -5.29 8.83
C PRO A 37 15.97 -5.19 10.22
N SER A 38 14.66 -5.27 10.29
CA SER A 38 13.85 -5.34 11.52
C SER A 38 12.38 -5.55 11.20
N ALA A 39 11.61 -6.09 12.16
CA ALA A 39 10.16 -6.26 12.02
C ALA A 39 9.45 -4.93 11.74
N GLU A 40 9.83 -3.82 12.40
CA GLU A 40 9.25 -2.50 12.20
C GLU A 40 9.44 -1.98 10.76
N LYS A 41 10.64 -2.16 10.21
CA LYS A 41 10.95 -1.71 8.84
C LYS A 41 10.22 -2.52 7.78
N ILE A 42 10.19 -3.85 7.93
CA ILE A 42 9.48 -4.68 6.94
C ILE A 42 7.97 -4.54 7.06
N ALA A 43 7.43 -4.27 8.26
CA ALA A 43 6.02 -3.97 8.46
C ALA A 43 5.57 -2.72 7.68
N ARG A 44 6.46 -1.74 7.47
CA ARG A 44 6.17 -0.58 6.64
C ARG A 44 5.89 -0.98 5.19
N GLU A 45 6.71 -1.85 4.62
CA GLU A 45 6.52 -2.37 3.26
C GLU A 45 5.23 -3.19 3.16
N MET A 46 4.99 -4.08 4.15
CA MET A 46 3.76 -4.88 4.22
C MET A 46 2.50 -4.01 4.33
N ALA A 47 2.50 -3.01 5.22
CA ALA A 47 1.38 -2.10 5.37
C ALA A 47 1.14 -1.29 4.07
N ALA A 48 2.20 -0.86 3.38
CA ALA A 48 2.08 -0.16 2.12
C ALA A 48 1.45 -1.03 1.02
N PHE A 49 1.86 -2.29 0.90
CA PHE A 49 1.22 -3.25 0.01
C PHE A 49 -0.26 -3.47 0.35
N ALA A 50 -0.56 -3.75 1.62
CA ALA A 50 -1.92 -4.01 2.08
C ALA A 50 -2.86 -2.82 1.87
N ASN A 51 -2.37 -1.60 2.02
CA ASN A 51 -3.13 -0.37 1.80
C ASN A 51 -3.33 -0.05 0.31
N THR A 52 -2.55 -0.65 -0.58
CA THR A 52 -2.64 -0.38 -2.03
C THR A 52 -3.41 -1.51 -2.73
N SER A 53 -2.74 -2.49 -3.25
CA SER A 53 -3.35 -3.59 -4.01
C SER A 53 -2.71 -4.94 -3.69
N GLY A 54 -2.12 -5.07 -2.50
CA GLY A 54 -1.30 -6.20 -2.16
C GLY A 54 0.05 -6.19 -2.89
N GLY A 55 0.85 -7.24 -2.66
CA GLY A 55 2.15 -7.38 -3.31
C GLY A 55 2.98 -8.53 -2.79
N THR A 56 4.20 -8.62 -3.27
CA THR A 56 5.15 -9.69 -2.94
C THR A 56 6.48 -9.10 -2.49
N LEU A 57 7.00 -9.63 -1.38
CA LEU A 57 8.37 -9.41 -0.93
C LEU A 57 9.22 -10.63 -1.29
N LEU A 58 10.39 -10.43 -1.90
CA LEU A 58 11.37 -11.48 -2.13
C LEU A 58 12.55 -11.26 -1.19
N ILE A 59 12.72 -12.17 -0.21
CA ILE A 59 13.84 -12.10 0.73
C ILE A 59 14.94 -13.05 0.24
N GLY A 60 16.19 -12.57 0.21
CA GLY A 60 17.33 -13.25 -0.38
C GLY A 60 17.64 -12.77 -1.81
N VAL A 61 17.07 -11.64 -2.23
CA VAL A 61 17.31 -11.00 -3.53
C VAL A 61 17.82 -9.58 -3.30
N ASN A 62 18.87 -9.20 -4.04
CA ASN A 62 19.40 -7.84 -4.03
C ASN A 62 18.65 -6.95 -5.03
N ASP A 63 18.79 -5.62 -4.87
CA ASP A 63 18.22 -4.60 -5.77
C ASP A 63 18.73 -4.74 -7.22
N ASP A 64 19.96 -5.28 -7.40
CA ASP A 64 20.54 -5.59 -8.72
C ASP A 64 20.00 -6.91 -9.33
N LYS A 65 18.98 -7.51 -8.72
CA LYS A 65 18.36 -8.78 -9.12
C LYS A 65 19.21 -10.04 -8.88
N THR A 66 20.35 -9.91 -8.22
CA THR A 66 21.16 -11.09 -7.87
C THR A 66 20.54 -11.85 -6.71
N ILE A 67 20.45 -13.17 -6.84
CA ILE A 67 19.94 -14.04 -5.77
C ILE A 67 21.11 -14.37 -4.85
N THR A 68 21.00 -13.89 -3.60
CA THR A 68 21.95 -14.23 -2.51
C THR A 68 21.46 -15.41 -1.68
N GLY A 69 20.15 -15.57 -1.63
CA GLY A 69 19.48 -16.52 -0.74
C GLY A 69 19.39 -16.01 0.71
N VAL A 70 18.53 -16.64 1.50
CA VAL A 70 18.41 -16.41 2.94
C VAL A 70 19.40 -17.29 3.70
N SER A 71 20.05 -16.73 4.73
CA SER A 71 21.01 -17.47 5.56
C SER A 71 20.43 -17.97 6.88
N GLY A 72 19.32 -17.37 7.32
CA GLY A 72 18.67 -17.67 8.60
C GLY A 72 17.15 -17.73 8.43
N TYR A 73 16.64 -18.86 7.91
CA TYR A 73 15.20 -19.05 7.66
C TYR A 73 14.34 -18.67 8.88
N PHE A 74 14.61 -19.24 10.03
CA PHE A 74 13.78 -19.04 11.23
C PHE A 74 13.81 -17.60 11.75
N GLU A 75 14.95 -16.91 11.62
CA GLU A 75 15.08 -15.51 12.02
C GLU A 75 14.27 -14.60 11.10
N GLU A 76 14.38 -14.80 9.77
CA GLU A 76 13.63 -14.03 8.79
C GLU A 76 12.13 -14.29 8.91
N GLU A 77 11.71 -15.56 9.06
CA GLU A 77 10.30 -15.91 9.29
C GLU A 77 9.76 -15.30 10.57
N TYR A 78 10.50 -15.36 11.67
CA TYR A 78 10.11 -14.73 12.93
C TYR A 78 9.89 -13.20 12.76
N LEU A 79 10.81 -12.52 12.08
CA LEU A 79 10.68 -11.08 11.84
C LEU A 79 9.47 -10.75 10.94
N LEU A 80 9.18 -11.57 9.92
CA LEU A 80 8.02 -11.42 9.04
C LEU A 80 6.71 -11.58 9.82
N ARG A 81 6.59 -12.65 10.62
CA ARG A 81 5.39 -12.89 11.45
C ARG A 81 5.21 -11.77 12.47
N LYS A 82 6.25 -11.39 13.18
CA LYS A 82 6.21 -10.27 14.12
C LYS A 82 5.81 -8.96 13.44
N ALA A 83 6.31 -8.71 12.24
CA ALA A 83 5.93 -7.54 11.45
C ALA A 83 4.43 -7.54 11.12
N ALA A 84 3.92 -8.66 10.64
CA ALA A 84 2.52 -8.79 10.24
C ALA A 84 1.56 -8.74 11.43
N GLU A 85 1.90 -9.40 12.54
CA GLU A 85 1.01 -9.62 13.69
C GLU A 85 1.08 -8.48 14.71
N GLU A 86 2.28 -7.94 14.99
CA GLU A 86 2.50 -6.96 16.07
C GLU A 86 2.71 -5.53 15.57
N ASN A 87 3.34 -5.38 14.39
CA ASN A 87 3.70 -4.06 13.85
C ASN A 87 2.71 -3.53 12.80
N CYS A 88 1.85 -4.38 12.24
CA CYS A 88 0.71 -3.97 11.42
C CYS A 88 -0.57 -3.92 12.26
N VAL A 89 -1.38 -2.86 12.09
CA VAL A 89 -2.66 -2.68 12.80
C VAL A 89 -3.74 -2.23 11.82
N PRO A 90 -4.77 -3.06 11.54
CA PRO A 90 -4.96 -4.43 12.02
C PRO A 90 -3.84 -5.38 11.56
N PRO A 91 -3.68 -6.55 12.22
CA PRO A 91 -2.72 -7.56 11.80
C PRO A 91 -2.97 -8.04 10.37
N LEU A 92 -1.90 -8.42 9.67
CA LEU A 92 -1.97 -8.91 8.29
C LEU A 92 -1.83 -10.43 8.25
N ASN A 93 -2.61 -11.06 7.39
CA ASN A 93 -2.49 -12.49 7.10
C ASN A 93 -1.59 -12.66 5.87
N ILE A 94 -0.30 -12.89 6.10
CA ILE A 94 0.69 -13.09 5.04
C ILE A 94 0.90 -14.57 4.74
N ARG A 95 1.30 -14.88 3.50
CA ARG A 95 1.74 -16.22 3.11
C ARG A 95 3.24 -16.19 2.81
N ILE A 96 3.98 -17.13 3.41
CA ILE A 96 5.42 -17.30 3.24
C ILE A 96 5.67 -18.63 2.54
N GLU A 97 6.43 -18.59 1.45
CA GLU A 97 6.82 -19.74 0.66
C GLU A 97 8.34 -19.74 0.45
N MET A 98 8.96 -20.93 0.44
CA MET A 98 10.37 -21.09 0.09
C MET A 98 10.52 -21.63 -1.32
N VAL A 99 11.40 -20.99 -2.10
CA VAL A 99 11.72 -21.42 -3.45
C VAL A 99 13.22 -21.69 -3.54
N HIS A 100 13.58 -22.90 -3.93
CA HIS A 100 14.98 -23.31 -4.12
C HIS A 100 15.49 -22.89 -5.50
N VAL A 101 16.66 -22.26 -5.54
CA VAL A 101 17.37 -21.85 -6.77
C VAL A 101 18.81 -22.33 -6.71
N GLY A 102 19.06 -23.53 -7.20
CA GLY A 102 20.37 -24.20 -7.02
C GLY A 102 20.60 -24.53 -5.54
N ASP A 103 21.68 -24.00 -5.00
CA ASP A 103 22.07 -24.11 -3.58
C ASP A 103 21.51 -22.99 -2.68
N LYS A 104 20.70 -22.11 -3.24
CA LYS A 104 20.13 -20.96 -2.53
C LYS A 104 18.63 -21.09 -2.33
N GLU A 105 18.16 -20.42 -1.31
CA GLU A 105 16.73 -20.36 -0.95
C GLU A 105 16.26 -18.91 -0.95
N VAL A 106 15.10 -18.65 -1.56
CA VAL A 106 14.44 -17.35 -1.58
C VAL A 106 13.09 -17.48 -0.87
N MET A 107 12.85 -16.60 0.09
CA MET A 107 11.50 -16.48 0.68
C MET A 107 10.64 -15.59 -0.21
N VAL A 108 9.48 -16.11 -0.59
CA VAL A 108 8.43 -15.38 -1.30
C VAL A 108 7.32 -15.09 -0.30
N VAL A 109 7.13 -13.83 0.02
CA VAL A 109 6.13 -13.38 0.99
C VAL A 109 5.02 -12.65 0.27
N THR A 110 3.83 -13.25 0.22
CA THR A 110 2.64 -12.64 -0.36
C THR A 110 1.89 -11.86 0.71
N VAL A 111 1.70 -10.58 0.46
CA VAL A 111 0.91 -9.67 1.30
C VAL A 111 -0.38 -9.36 0.54
N PRO A 112 -1.54 -9.80 1.01
CA PRO A 112 -2.81 -9.48 0.36
C PRO A 112 -3.17 -8.01 0.52
N GLU A 113 -4.00 -7.50 -0.39
CA GLU A 113 -4.71 -6.25 -0.15
C GLU A 113 -5.61 -6.40 1.07
N ALA A 114 -5.58 -5.41 1.97
CA ALA A 114 -6.37 -5.46 3.18
C ALA A 114 -7.84 -5.16 2.89
N GLU A 115 -8.73 -5.97 3.46
CA GLU A 115 -10.18 -5.72 3.41
C GLU A 115 -10.56 -4.49 4.23
N VAL A 116 -9.89 -4.29 5.37
CA VAL A 116 -10.09 -3.13 6.25
C VAL A 116 -8.86 -2.22 6.17
N LYS A 117 -9.05 -1.03 5.64
CA LYS A 117 -8.02 0.01 5.50
C LYS A 117 -8.38 1.24 6.34
N PRO A 118 -7.37 2.01 6.78
CA PRO A 118 -5.94 1.79 6.56
C PRO A 118 -5.32 0.78 7.52
N VAL A 119 -4.33 0.05 7.05
CA VAL A 119 -3.39 -0.69 7.89
C VAL A 119 -2.29 0.26 8.34
N TYR A 120 -2.13 0.40 9.64
CA TYR A 120 -1.10 1.24 10.24
C TYR A 120 0.17 0.44 10.48
N ASN A 121 1.32 1.02 10.20
CA ASN A 121 2.59 0.59 10.75
C ASN A 121 2.74 1.15 12.17
N LYS A 122 2.94 0.27 13.14
CA LYS A 122 3.15 0.64 14.55
C LYS A 122 4.65 0.88 14.77
N GLY A 123 5.07 2.13 14.62
CA GLY A 123 6.40 2.57 15.03
C GLY A 123 6.52 2.72 16.54
N LYS A 124 7.72 3.11 17.01
CA LYS A 124 8.00 3.29 18.44
C LYS A 124 7.10 4.33 19.09
N ASP A 125 6.95 5.48 18.45
CA ASP A 125 6.28 6.66 19.03
C ASP A 125 4.89 6.92 18.46
N LYS A 126 4.64 6.50 17.21
CA LYS A 126 3.37 6.76 16.52
C LYS A 126 3.01 5.68 15.52
N ARG A 127 1.71 5.63 15.19
CA ARG A 127 1.22 4.87 14.05
C ARG A 127 1.29 5.73 12.81
N SER A 128 1.71 5.15 11.70
CA SER A 128 1.80 5.81 10.41
C SER A 128 1.18 4.93 9.32
N VAL A 129 0.59 5.56 8.32
CA VAL A 129 0.02 4.85 7.16
C VAL A 129 0.98 5.01 5.99
N PHE A 130 1.28 3.91 5.31
CA PHE A 130 2.11 3.88 4.11
C PHE A 130 1.32 3.30 2.96
N ILE A 131 1.61 3.76 1.76
CA ILE A 131 1.06 3.27 0.48
C ILE A 131 2.21 3.02 -0.50
N ARG A 132 1.97 2.15 -1.50
CA ARG A 132 2.91 1.99 -2.62
C ARG A 132 2.70 3.10 -3.64
N ARG A 133 3.82 3.67 -4.07
CA ARG A 133 3.90 4.61 -5.18
C ARG A 133 5.10 4.18 -6.02
N ASP A 134 4.82 3.59 -7.16
CA ASP A 134 5.82 2.93 -8.00
C ASP A 134 6.60 1.85 -7.20
N ASP A 135 7.90 1.98 -7.08
CA ASP A 135 8.80 1.10 -6.32
C ASP A 135 9.00 1.52 -4.85
N LYS A 136 8.26 2.53 -4.34
CA LYS A 136 8.49 3.10 -3.02
C LYS A 136 7.30 2.97 -2.09
N SER A 137 7.58 2.69 -0.81
CA SER A 137 6.61 2.84 0.27
C SER A 137 6.71 4.24 0.84
N VAL A 138 5.70 5.07 0.57
CA VAL A 138 5.63 6.46 0.98
C VAL A 138 4.59 6.67 2.08
N MET A 139 4.82 7.64 2.97
CA MET A 139 3.83 8.01 3.98
C MET A 139 2.61 8.61 3.28
N ALA A 140 1.43 8.13 3.65
CA ALA A 140 0.16 8.64 3.15
C ALA A 140 -0.12 10.03 3.73
N SER A 141 -0.69 10.92 2.91
CA SER A 141 -1.24 12.19 3.39
C SER A 141 -2.51 11.97 4.20
N ASP A 142 -2.96 13.00 4.89
CA ASP A 142 -4.21 12.95 5.65
C ASP A 142 -5.42 12.67 4.73
N GLU A 143 -5.40 13.20 3.50
CA GLU A 143 -6.40 12.95 2.47
C GLU A 143 -6.46 11.48 2.08
N VAL A 144 -5.31 10.86 1.80
CA VAL A 144 -5.23 9.43 1.47
C VAL A 144 -5.70 8.57 2.64
N VAL A 145 -5.29 8.88 3.87
CA VAL A 145 -5.74 8.17 5.07
C VAL A 145 -7.26 8.23 5.20
N GLU A 146 -7.85 9.39 4.99
CA GLU A 146 -9.29 9.57 5.10
C GLU A 146 -10.06 8.85 3.97
N ILE A 147 -9.52 8.85 2.74
CA ILE A 147 -10.06 8.08 1.62
C ILE A 147 -10.04 6.58 1.96
N LEU A 148 -8.92 6.05 2.43
CA LEU A 148 -8.79 4.63 2.79
C LEU A 148 -9.82 4.21 3.85
N LYS A 149 -10.07 5.03 4.87
CA LYS A 149 -11.10 4.77 5.88
C LYS A 149 -12.49 4.67 5.28
N ARG A 150 -12.85 5.62 4.41
CA ARG A 150 -14.19 5.72 3.84
C ARG A 150 -14.49 4.65 2.80
N THR A 151 -13.52 4.31 1.97
CA THR A 151 -13.70 3.26 0.95
C THR A 151 -13.89 1.88 1.56
N THR A 152 -13.44 1.68 2.79
CA THR A 152 -13.51 0.38 3.48
C THR A 152 -14.74 0.26 4.38
N SER A 153 -15.31 1.37 4.87
CA SER A 153 -16.45 1.33 5.79
C SER A 153 -17.75 0.80 5.17
N GLY A 154 -17.79 0.59 3.84
CA GLY A 154 -18.99 0.13 3.14
C GLY A 154 -20.15 1.12 3.17
N GLU A 155 -19.98 2.23 3.85
CA GLU A 155 -20.93 3.36 3.79
C GLU A 155 -20.74 4.00 2.41
N GLY A 156 -21.63 3.69 1.48
CA GLY A 156 -21.66 4.35 0.18
C GLY A 156 -21.65 5.87 0.42
N ALA A 157 -20.54 6.52 0.08
CA ALA A 157 -20.44 7.96 0.25
C ALA A 157 -21.43 8.62 -0.70
N THR A 158 -22.54 9.13 -0.16
CA THR A 158 -23.41 10.03 -0.89
C THR A 158 -22.85 11.43 -0.76
N PHE A 159 -22.82 12.18 -1.84
CA PHE A 159 -22.50 13.59 -1.81
C PHE A 159 -23.69 14.41 -2.26
N GLU A 160 -23.86 15.57 -1.66
CA GLU A 160 -24.85 16.54 -2.12
C GLU A 160 -24.23 17.41 -3.21
N TYR A 161 -24.93 17.56 -4.33
CA TYR A 161 -24.50 18.41 -5.43
C TYR A 161 -24.89 19.87 -5.14
N GLY A 162 -24.00 20.57 -4.46
CA GLY A 162 -24.19 21.97 -4.09
C GLY A 162 -23.37 22.95 -4.95
N GLU A 163 -23.34 24.20 -4.50
CA GLU A 163 -22.59 25.28 -5.21
C GLU A 163 -21.07 25.00 -5.28
N ASN A 164 -20.49 24.41 -4.22
CA ASN A 164 -19.07 24.09 -4.20
C ASN A 164 -18.70 23.03 -5.24
N GLU A 165 -19.53 22.01 -5.39
CA GLU A 165 -19.35 20.94 -6.35
C GLU A 165 -19.54 21.46 -7.79
N GLN A 166 -20.48 22.38 -8.01
CA GLN A 166 -20.66 23.04 -9.31
C GLN A 166 -19.42 23.83 -9.73
N VAL A 167 -18.85 24.63 -8.81
CA VAL A 167 -17.62 25.38 -9.04
C VAL A 167 -16.47 24.43 -9.35
N LEU A 168 -16.31 23.38 -8.55
CA LEU A 168 -15.27 22.37 -8.74
C LEU A 168 -15.37 21.67 -10.09
N PHE A 169 -16.56 21.18 -10.46
CA PHE A 169 -16.76 20.42 -11.70
C PHE A 169 -16.56 21.30 -12.93
N ARG A 170 -16.96 22.57 -12.88
CA ARG A 170 -16.66 23.54 -13.95
C ARG A 170 -15.15 23.71 -14.11
N TYR A 171 -14.42 23.88 -13.00
CA TYR A 171 -12.97 24.00 -13.01
C TYR A 171 -12.31 22.73 -13.57
N LEU A 172 -12.72 21.54 -13.11
CA LEU A 172 -12.16 20.28 -13.58
C LEU A 172 -12.45 20.00 -15.07
N ASN A 173 -13.59 20.43 -15.58
CA ASN A 173 -13.91 20.33 -17.01
C ASN A 173 -12.99 21.22 -17.86
N GLU A 174 -12.58 22.38 -17.34
CA GLU A 174 -11.72 23.33 -18.05
C GLU A 174 -10.24 22.97 -17.93
N TYR A 175 -9.79 22.64 -16.71
CA TYR A 175 -8.36 22.48 -16.38
C TYR A 175 -7.94 21.02 -16.16
N GLY A 176 -8.87 20.10 -16.00
CA GLY A 176 -8.64 18.64 -15.88
C GLY A 176 -8.27 18.17 -14.49
N GLU A 177 -7.61 18.98 -13.67
CA GLU A 177 -7.12 18.58 -12.35
C GLU A 177 -7.07 19.75 -11.38
N ILE A 178 -7.13 19.43 -10.06
CA ILE A 178 -7.06 20.44 -9.01
C ILE A 178 -6.33 19.89 -7.77
N THR A 179 -5.68 20.75 -7.00
CA THR A 179 -5.13 20.44 -5.67
C THR A 179 -6.04 20.95 -4.56
N VAL A 180 -5.90 20.44 -3.33
CA VAL A 180 -6.62 20.96 -2.15
C VAL A 180 -6.42 22.46 -2.01
N SER A 181 -5.17 22.95 -2.11
CA SER A 181 -4.86 24.37 -1.96
C SER A 181 -5.46 25.25 -3.06
N ALA A 182 -5.50 24.77 -4.29
CA ALA A 182 -6.14 25.48 -5.40
C ALA A 182 -7.66 25.56 -5.21
N PHE A 183 -8.28 24.44 -4.79
CA PHE A 183 -9.71 24.40 -4.53
C PHE A 183 -10.11 25.26 -3.34
N ALA A 184 -9.32 25.27 -2.27
CA ALA A 184 -9.54 26.16 -1.13
C ALA A 184 -9.56 27.64 -1.54
N ARG A 185 -8.59 28.06 -2.39
CA ARG A 185 -8.57 29.43 -2.94
C ARG A 185 -9.78 29.72 -3.82
N LEU A 186 -10.16 28.78 -4.68
CA LEU A 186 -11.31 28.92 -5.58
C LEU A 186 -12.62 29.14 -4.82
N LEU A 187 -12.78 28.47 -3.68
CA LEU A 187 -13.95 28.58 -2.80
C LEU A 187 -13.85 29.73 -1.78
N ASN A 188 -12.70 30.39 -1.69
CA ASN A 188 -12.41 31.30 -0.56
C ASN A 188 -12.68 30.63 0.81
N ALA A 189 -12.21 29.41 0.95
CA ALA A 189 -12.44 28.54 2.11
C ALA A 189 -11.11 28.04 2.71
N THR A 190 -11.20 27.37 3.86
CA THR A 190 -10.04 26.71 4.46
C THR A 190 -9.65 25.46 3.66
N THR A 191 -8.37 25.09 3.71
CA THR A 191 -7.88 23.82 3.14
C THR A 191 -8.59 22.60 3.74
N PHE A 192 -8.92 22.63 5.03
CA PHE A 192 -9.69 21.60 5.69
C PHE A 192 -11.08 21.38 5.05
N ARG A 193 -11.82 22.48 4.77
CA ARG A 193 -13.13 22.39 4.10
C ARG A 193 -12.99 21.88 2.67
N ALA A 194 -12.02 22.37 1.92
CA ALA A 194 -11.76 21.93 0.55
C ALA A 194 -11.36 20.45 0.50
N SER A 195 -10.44 20.02 1.39
CA SER A 195 -10.03 18.61 1.54
C SER A 195 -11.23 17.70 1.82
N LYS A 196 -12.09 18.08 2.76
CA LYS A 196 -13.27 17.29 3.11
C LYS A 196 -14.22 17.06 1.93
N ILE A 197 -14.43 18.07 1.08
CA ILE A 197 -15.26 17.96 -0.12
C ILE A 197 -14.61 17.01 -1.13
N LEU A 198 -13.32 17.21 -1.43
CA LEU A 198 -12.59 16.40 -2.39
C LEU A 198 -12.53 14.92 -1.96
N VAL A 199 -12.25 14.65 -0.68
CA VAL A 199 -12.24 13.30 -0.10
C VAL A 199 -13.62 12.64 -0.21
N ASN A 200 -14.71 13.36 0.08
CA ASN A 200 -16.06 12.85 -0.09
C ASN A 200 -16.35 12.43 -1.54
N LEU A 201 -15.92 13.24 -2.50
CA LEU A 201 -16.13 12.97 -3.93
C LEU A 201 -15.27 11.78 -4.42
N VAL A 202 -14.07 11.59 -3.85
CA VAL A 202 -13.27 10.39 -4.12
C VAL A 202 -13.94 9.15 -3.52
N ALA A 203 -14.39 9.22 -2.28
CA ALA A 203 -15.09 8.12 -1.63
C ALA A 203 -16.40 7.75 -2.34
N ALA A 204 -17.09 8.72 -2.96
CA ALA A 204 -18.26 8.51 -3.80
C ALA A 204 -17.93 8.03 -5.22
N GLY A 205 -16.66 7.82 -5.57
CA GLY A 205 -16.23 7.37 -6.89
C GLY A 205 -16.32 8.41 -8.01
N VAL A 206 -16.65 9.67 -7.69
CA VAL A 206 -16.77 10.77 -8.65
C VAL A 206 -15.40 11.29 -9.08
N LEU A 207 -14.50 11.41 -8.12
CA LEU A 207 -13.12 11.80 -8.34
C LEU A 207 -12.17 10.66 -8.04
N LYS A 208 -10.96 10.78 -8.54
CA LYS A 208 -9.79 9.99 -8.13
C LYS A 208 -8.65 10.90 -7.71
N LEU A 209 -7.86 10.43 -6.76
CA LEU A 209 -6.64 11.08 -6.34
C LEU A 209 -5.48 10.53 -7.14
N THR A 210 -4.72 11.41 -7.79
CA THR A 210 -3.54 11.06 -8.60
C THR A 210 -2.33 11.77 -8.02
N PRO A 211 -1.44 11.06 -7.31
CA PRO A 211 -0.21 11.66 -6.79
C PRO A 211 0.82 11.86 -7.91
N ARG A 212 1.49 13.02 -7.92
CA ARG A 212 2.63 13.31 -8.80
C ARG A 212 3.72 13.97 -7.98
N GLU A 213 4.91 13.40 -7.97
CA GLU A 213 6.02 13.84 -7.12
C GLU A 213 5.57 13.98 -5.65
N ASN A 214 5.52 15.20 -5.13
CA ASN A 214 5.09 15.51 -3.76
C ASN A 214 3.73 16.22 -3.71
N VAL A 215 2.96 16.23 -4.82
CA VAL A 215 1.68 16.92 -4.95
C VAL A 215 0.58 15.92 -5.30
N GLU A 216 -0.56 16.06 -4.67
CA GLU A 216 -1.76 15.27 -4.92
C GLU A 216 -2.76 16.05 -5.73
N TYR A 217 -3.17 15.48 -6.87
CA TYR A 217 -4.15 16.04 -7.78
C TYR A 217 -5.43 15.22 -7.76
N PHE A 218 -6.55 15.92 -7.80
CA PHE A 218 -7.88 15.34 -7.92
C PHE A 218 -8.38 15.55 -9.34
N THR A 219 -8.85 14.47 -9.96
CA THR A 219 -9.37 14.45 -11.33
C THR A 219 -10.67 13.67 -11.37
N PHE A 220 -11.48 13.79 -12.40
CA PHE A 220 -12.63 12.89 -12.57
C PHE A 220 -12.18 11.43 -12.67
N SER A 221 -12.94 10.53 -12.05
CA SER A 221 -12.67 9.08 -12.06
C SER A 221 -12.81 8.49 -13.47
N HIS A 222 -13.82 8.95 -14.23
CA HIS A 222 -14.04 8.61 -15.62
C HIS A 222 -14.05 9.89 -16.44
N LYS A 223 -13.26 9.93 -17.53
CA LYS A 223 -13.50 10.94 -18.58
C LYS A 223 -14.78 10.53 -19.31
N SER A 224 -15.80 11.36 -19.23
CA SER A 224 -16.97 11.29 -20.11
C SER A 224 -16.55 11.44 -21.55
#